data_08b348b8703f544bfe399a2e022de920
#
_entry.id   08b348b8703f544bfe399a2e022de920
#
_cell.length_a   1.000
_cell.length_b   1.000
_cell.length_c   1.000
_cell.angle_alpha   90.00
_cell.angle_beta   90.00
_cell.angle_gamma   90.00
#
_symmetry.space_group_name_H-M   'P 1'
#
loop_
_entity.id
_entity.type
_entity.pdbx_description
1 polymer ?
#
loop_
_entity_poly.entity_id
_entity_poly.type
_entity_poly.pdbx_seq_one_letter_code
_entity_poly.pdbx_strand_id
1 'polypeptide(L)'
;MRMMNAHSLARRTLIAAASLALLPAFAQSPALADTLAKLSASKTITLGVRKNAAPFSYIDAAGKPAGFSWALCQAIVQQLSAELKTPIAVKFEPVTLGESFDLLKQGRIDLHCGSTANTAERAKAVDFSNTFFVSRVVAAHRKQDAKFASAREFGRTGVLQGSTAQTLMQVYAAKKASTLALGPVKPFASYDEGAKLLKGGAIDTLVADELLIPRDAEIALRRDQLTVEPYALVMRKGDTAFVDAVDRALAKVVSGPQARQLAEAAGLKVDHMTLDAWRNPNKQPAPPVF
;
A
#
# COMPACT_ATOMS: atom_id res chain seq x y z
N MET A 1 -8.10 94.49 -47.52
CA MET A 1 -9.01 95.19 -46.59
C MET A 1 -9.76 94.19 -45.73
N ARG A 2 -9.46 94.23 -44.43
CA ARG A 2 -10.29 93.81 -43.28
C ARG A 2 -10.97 92.43 -43.34
N MET A 3 -10.48 91.52 -42.47
CA MET A 3 -10.95 91.24 -41.04
C MET A 3 -12.07 90.18 -41.09
N MET A 4 -12.22 89.19 -40.28
CA MET A 4 -12.00 89.01 -38.84
C MET A 4 -12.17 87.56 -38.50
N ASN A 5 -11.40 87.18 -37.45
CA ASN A 5 -11.48 85.99 -36.66
C ASN A 5 -12.86 85.47 -36.25
N ALA A 6 -12.99 84.16 -36.12
CA ALA A 6 -13.86 83.57 -35.15
C ALA A 6 -13.21 82.19 -34.62
N HIS A 7 -12.84 82.21 -33.39
CA HIS A 7 -12.38 81.08 -32.65
C HIS A 7 -13.55 80.10 -32.35
N SER A 8 -13.36 78.80 -32.60
CA SER A 8 -14.25 77.78 -32.09
C SER A 8 -13.43 76.82 -31.22
N LEU A 9 -13.67 76.89 -29.89
CA LEU A 9 -13.15 75.96 -28.87
C LEU A 9 -13.74 74.57 -29.09
N ALA A 10 -12.91 73.62 -29.49
CA ALA A 10 -13.29 72.21 -29.46
C ALA A 10 -13.05 71.66 -28.04
N ARG A 11 -14.10 71.37 -27.32
CA ARG A 11 -14.08 70.63 -26.05
C ARG A 11 -13.64 69.19 -26.35
N ARG A 12 -12.44 68.85 -25.88
CA ARG A 12 -11.97 67.43 -25.82
C ARG A 12 -12.58 66.75 -24.63
N THR A 13 -13.53 65.89 -24.83
CA THR A 13 -14.07 64.95 -23.86
C THR A 13 -13.08 63.80 -23.71
N LEU A 14 -12.39 63.68 -22.60
CA LEU A 14 -11.58 62.50 -22.22
C LEU A 14 -12.55 61.40 -21.77
N ILE A 15 -12.69 60.34 -22.58
CA ILE A 15 -13.32 59.11 -22.17
C ILE A 15 -12.23 58.24 -21.47
N ALA A 16 -12.28 58.19 -20.16
CA ALA A 16 -11.44 57.28 -19.37
C ALA A 16 -12.02 55.83 -19.53
N ALA A 17 -11.41 55.02 -20.38
CA ALA A 17 -11.71 53.61 -20.46
C ALA A 17 -11.12 52.91 -19.22
N ALA A 18 -11.96 52.58 -18.26
CA ALA A 18 -11.60 51.72 -17.13
C ALA A 18 -11.48 50.27 -17.66
N SER A 19 -10.24 49.84 -17.92
CA SER A 19 -9.93 48.47 -18.25
C SER A 19 -10.04 47.63 -16.97
N LEU A 20 -11.16 46.94 -16.78
CA LEU A 20 -11.36 45.95 -15.72
C LEU A 20 -10.52 44.72 -16.09
N ALA A 21 -9.31 44.63 -15.50
CA ALA A 21 -8.47 43.45 -15.63
C ALA A 21 -9.15 42.26 -14.89
N LEU A 22 -9.80 41.40 -15.65
CA LEU A 22 -10.20 40.09 -15.16
C LEU A 22 -8.91 39.29 -14.89
N LEU A 23 -8.47 39.24 -13.61
CA LEU A 23 -7.50 38.27 -13.15
C LEU A 23 -8.13 36.87 -13.33
N PRO A 24 -7.45 35.94 -14.02
CA PRO A 24 -7.93 34.58 -14.05
C PRO A 24 -7.88 34.07 -12.61
N ALA A 25 -9.05 33.74 -12.04
CA ALA A 25 -9.11 32.95 -10.82
C ALA A 25 -8.47 31.60 -11.17
N PHE A 26 -7.21 31.43 -10.79
CA PHE A 26 -6.61 30.11 -10.72
C PHE A 26 -7.50 29.32 -9.77
N ALA A 27 -8.39 28.50 -10.32
CA ALA A 27 -9.07 27.46 -9.60
C ALA A 27 -7.95 26.57 -9.04
N GLN A 28 -7.56 26.81 -7.80
CA GLN A 28 -6.75 25.89 -7.05
C GLN A 28 -7.55 24.60 -7.06
N SER A 29 -7.03 23.59 -7.78
CA SER A 29 -7.51 22.22 -7.60
C SER A 29 -7.60 22.01 -6.11
N PRO A 30 -8.75 21.56 -5.56
CA PRO A 30 -8.85 21.34 -4.13
C PRO A 30 -7.67 20.46 -3.76
N ALA A 31 -6.75 20.98 -2.95
CA ALA A 31 -5.74 20.17 -2.32
C ALA A 31 -6.51 18.98 -1.76
N LEU A 32 -6.18 17.75 -2.20
CA LEU A 32 -6.86 16.54 -1.77
C LEU A 32 -6.94 16.60 -0.26
N ALA A 33 -8.14 16.85 0.26
CA ALA A 33 -8.38 17.34 1.61
C ALA A 33 -7.69 16.43 2.63
N ASP A 34 -7.12 17.05 3.65
CA ASP A 34 -6.77 16.45 4.92
C ASP A 34 -7.81 15.37 5.26
N THR A 35 -7.39 14.11 5.31
CA THR A 35 -8.31 12.99 5.58
C THR A 35 -8.99 13.16 6.93
N LEU A 36 -8.35 13.76 7.93
CA LEU A 36 -8.97 14.03 9.22
C LEU A 36 -10.12 15.03 9.11
N ALA A 37 -9.97 16.09 8.29
CA ALA A 37 -11.06 17.02 8.02
C ALA A 37 -12.23 16.32 7.31
N LYS A 38 -11.93 15.44 6.32
CA LYS A 38 -12.94 14.59 5.67
C LYS A 38 -13.66 13.70 6.68
N LEU A 39 -12.94 13.03 7.58
CA LEU A 39 -13.52 12.15 8.60
C LEU A 39 -14.44 12.93 9.56
N SER A 40 -14.01 14.11 9.99
CA SER A 40 -14.80 14.97 10.85
C SER A 40 -16.11 15.42 10.20
N ALA A 41 -16.09 15.73 8.91
CA ALA A 41 -17.24 16.19 8.14
C ALA A 41 -18.15 15.04 7.72
N SER A 42 -17.61 14.00 7.08
CA SER A 42 -18.40 12.91 6.50
C SER A 42 -18.72 11.78 7.48
N LYS A 43 -18.00 11.70 8.59
CA LYS A 43 -18.08 10.61 9.58
C LYS A 43 -17.91 9.22 8.95
N THR A 44 -17.15 9.13 7.85
CA THR A 44 -16.96 7.90 7.10
C THR A 44 -15.51 7.76 6.63
N ILE A 45 -14.94 6.57 6.83
CA ILE A 45 -13.64 6.16 6.28
C ILE A 45 -13.84 5.04 5.28
N THR A 46 -13.11 5.08 4.15
CA THR A 46 -13.08 3.98 3.18
C THR A 46 -11.76 3.24 3.28
N LEU A 47 -11.81 1.97 3.68
CA LEU A 47 -10.66 1.09 3.80
C LEU A 47 -10.47 0.26 2.53
N GLY A 48 -9.28 0.30 1.95
CA GLY A 48 -8.89 -0.60 0.85
C GLY A 48 -8.52 -1.97 1.42
N VAL A 49 -9.21 -3.02 0.97
CA VAL A 49 -9.01 -4.40 1.42
C VAL A 49 -8.54 -5.25 0.27
N ARG A 50 -7.47 -6.02 0.44
CA ARG A 50 -6.97 -6.93 -0.59
C ARG A 50 -8.03 -7.97 -0.94
N LYS A 51 -8.15 -8.29 -2.23
CA LYS A 51 -9.10 -9.33 -2.70
C LYS A 51 -8.69 -10.73 -2.21
N ASN A 52 -7.36 -11.01 -2.13
CA ASN A 52 -6.83 -12.36 -1.95
C ASN A 52 -5.41 -12.37 -1.34
N ALA A 53 -5.25 -11.80 -0.15
CA ALA A 53 -4.00 -11.84 0.60
C ALA A 53 -4.23 -12.38 2.03
N ALA A 54 -4.91 -13.54 2.11
CA ALA A 54 -5.04 -14.27 3.37
C ALA A 54 -3.65 -14.69 3.89
N PRO A 55 -3.44 -14.68 5.22
CA PRO A 55 -4.39 -14.40 6.31
C PRO A 55 -4.46 -12.92 6.71
N PHE A 56 -3.83 -11.99 5.97
CA PHE A 56 -3.75 -10.58 6.35
C PHE A 56 -4.97 -9.77 5.91
N SER A 57 -5.35 -9.87 4.64
CA SER A 57 -6.41 -9.04 4.06
C SER A 57 -7.01 -9.75 2.85
N TYR A 58 -8.28 -10.08 2.91
CA TYR A 58 -8.97 -10.79 1.84
C TYR A 58 -10.48 -10.59 1.91
N ILE A 59 -11.18 -10.95 0.85
CA ILE A 59 -12.64 -11.04 0.83
C ILE A 59 -13.01 -12.51 1.00
N ASP A 60 -13.81 -12.80 2.01
CA ASP A 60 -14.24 -14.16 2.31
C ASP A 60 -15.32 -14.69 1.32
N ALA A 61 -15.73 -15.95 1.48
CA ALA A 61 -16.75 -16.55 0.63
C ALA A 61 -18.13 -15.88 0.73
N ALA A 62 -18.39 -15.13 1.77
CA ALA A 62 -19.63 -14.36 1.96
C ALA A 62 -19.51 -12.92 1.40
N GLY A 63 -18.40 -12.58 0.74
CA GLY A 63 -18.14 -11.25 0.19
C GLY A 63 -17.74 -10.21 1.25
N LYS A 64 -17.38 -10.65 2.45
CA LYS A 64 -17.01 -9.75 3.56
C LYS A 64 -15.49 -9.64 3.70
N PRO A 65 -14.99 -8.45 4.10
CA PRO A 65 -13.57 -8.28 4.36
C PRO A 65 -13.14 -9.03 5.62
N ALA A 66 -11.99 -9.67 5.56
CA ALA A 66 -11.43 -10.49 6.63
C ALA A 66 -9.90 -10.41 6.70
N GLY A 67 -9.33 -10.96 7.77
CA GLY A 67 -7.90 -11.10 8.02
C GLY A 67 -7.33 -10.10 9.02
N PHE A 68 -6.07 -10.31 9.39
CA PHE A 68 -5.40 -9.55 10.45
C PHE A 68 -5.35 -8.05 10.18
N SER A 69 -4.89 -7.64 8.98
CA SER A 69 -4.77 -6.22 8.65
C SER A 69 -6.12 -5.51 8.59
N TRP A 70 -7.16 -6.21 8.15
CA TRP A 70 -8.52 -5.70 8.20
C TRP A 70 -8.98 -5.44 9.64
N ALA A 71 -8.83 -6.44 10.52
CA ALA A 71 -9.22 -6.33 11.93
C ALA A 71 -8.39 -5.25 12.66
N LEU A 72 -7.10 -5.16 12.34
CA LEU A 72 -6.22 -4.10 12.86
C LEU A 72 -6.69 -2.71 12.45
N CYS A 73 -7.05 -2.52 11.16
CA CYS A 73 -7.58 -1.24 10.68
C CYS A 73 -8.90 -0.88 11.38
N GLN A 74 -9.79 -1.85 11.62
CA GLN A 74 -11.02 -1.59 12.38
C GLN A 74 -10.71 -1.12 13.81
N ALA A 75 -9.75 -1.75 14.50
CA ALA A 75 -9.30 -1.33 15.81
C ALA A 75 -8.70 0.09 15.79
N ILE A 76 -7.92 0.43 14.75
CA ILE A 76 -7.39 1.78 14.54
C ILE A 76 -8.53 2.79 14.34
N VAL A 77 -9.53 2.47 13.52
CA VAL A 77 -10.68 3.36 13.30
C VAL A 77 -11.46 3.60 14.60
N GLN A 78 -11.59 2.60 15.46
CA GLN A 78 -12.17 2.78 16.80
C GLN A 78 -11.36 3.79 17.66
N GLN A 79 -10.02 3.71 17.62
CA GLN A 79 -9.16 4.68 18.31
C GLN A 79 -9.29 6.09 17.72
N LEU A 80 -9.35 6.21 16.39
CA LEU A 80 -9.57 7.49 15.70
C LEU A 80 -10.94 8.09 16.06
N SER A 81 -11.99 7.26 16.10
CA SER A 81 -13.34 7.69 16.54
C SER A 81 -13.33 8.24 17.95
N ALA A 82 -12.62 7.60 18.86
CA ALA A 82 -12.47 8.06 20.24
C ALA A 82 -11.67 9.38 20.33
N GLU A 83 -10.56 9.50 19.58
CA GLU A 83 -9.72 10.69 19.55
C GLU A 83 -10.46 11.91 18.97
N LEU A 84 -11.21 11.71 17.88
CA LEU A 84 -12.01 12.74 17.23
C LEU A 84 -13.36 12.99 17.93
N LYS A 85 -13.70 12.21 18.97
CA LYS A 85 -15.00 12.26 19.66
C LYS A 85 -16.18 12.18 18.67
N THR A 86 -16.00 11.43 17.60
CA THR A 86 -16.98 11.33 16.51
C THR A 86 -17.05 9.88 16.04
N PRO A 87 -18.22 9.25 16.02
CA PRO A 87 -18.39 7.91 15.46
C PRO A 87 -18.02 7.92 13.96
N ILE A 88 -17.13 7.03 13.53
CA ILE A 88 -16.69 6.88 12.13
C ILE A 88 -17.25 5.58 11.57
N ALA A 89 -18.10 5.69 10.56
CA ALA A 89 -18.60 4.54 9.80
C ALA A 89 -17.51 4.01 8.85
N VAL A 90 -17.36 2.69 8.82
CA VAL A 90 -16.38 2.03 7.95
C VAL A 90 -17.05 1.56 6.67
N LYS A 91 -16.53 2.02 5.53
CA LYS A 91 -16.76 1.43 4.21
C LYS A 91 -15.51 0.69 3.77
N PHE A 92 -15.65 -0.25 2.85
CA PHE A 92 -14.49 -0.94 2.28
C PHE A 92 -14.58 -0.99 0.75
N GLU A 93 -13.41 -1.05 0.13
CA GLU A 93 -13.25 -1.27 -1.31
C GLU A 93 -12.27 -2.41 -1.55
N PRO A 94 -12.68 -3.49 -2.26
CA PRO A 94 -11.79 -4.58 -2.63
C PRO A 94 -10.76 -4.13 -3.67
N VAL A 95 -9.48 -4.28 -3.36
CA VAL A 95 -8.39 -3.80 -4.20
C VAL A 95 -7.34 -4.89 -4.48
N THR A 96 -6.65 -4.78 -5.61
CA THR A 96 -5.39 -5.48 -5.85
C THR A 96 -4.23 -4.67 -5.28
N LEU A 97 -3.02 -5.26 -5.21
CA LEU A 97 -1.83 -4.52 -4.80
C LEU A 97 -1.52 -3.36 -5.76
N GLY A 98 -1.64 -3.61 -7.07
CA GLY A 98 -1.35 -2.59 -8.08
C GLY A 98 -2.30 -1.41 -8.06
N GLU A 99 -3.62 -1.66 -7.86
CA GLU A 99 -4.65 -0.61 -7.86
C GLU A 99 -4.61 0.28 -6.62
N SER A 100 -4.17 -0.26 -5.48
CA SER A 100 -4.35 0.38 -4.17
C SER A 100 -3.70 1.76 -4.07
N PHE A 101 -2.54 1.97 -4.69
CA PHE A 101 -1.82 3.24 -4.62
C PHE A 101 -2.51 4.34 -5.44
N ASP A 102 -3.04 3.99 -6.62
CA ASP A 102 -3.81 4.94 -7.43
C ASP A 102 -5.14 5.31 -6.75
N LEU A 103 -5.80 4.35 -6.11
CA LEU A 103 -7.04 4.59 -5.37
C LEU A 103 -6.82 5.48 -4.14
N LEU A 104 -5.68 5.35 -3.44
CA LEU A 104 -5.26 6.28 -2.39
C LEU A 104 -5.03 7.68 -2.95
N LYS A 105 -4.28 7.80 -4.06
CA LYS A 105 -4.02 9.07 -4.71
C LYS A 105 -5.30 9.77 -5.16
N GLN A 106 -6.28 9.02 -5.65
CA GLN A 106 -7.59 9.53 -6.08
C GLN A 106 -8.53 9.82 -4.90
N GLY A 107 -8.19 9.46 -3.67
CA GLY A 107 -9.06 9.62 -2.50
C GLY A 107 -10.27 8.67 -2.47
N ARG A 108 -10.27 7.60 -3.30
CA ARG A 108 -11.31 6.58 -3.31
C ARG A 108 -11.22 5.68 -2.08
N ILE A 109 -10.02 5.40 -1.63
CA ILE A 109 -9.75 4.79 -0.32
C ILE A 109 -8.91 5.76 0.51
N ASP A 110 -9.09 5.74 1.83
CA ASP A 110 -8.38 6.59 2.77
C ASP A 110 -7.17 5.87 3.39
N LEU A 111 -7.31 4.58 3.65
CA LEU A 111 -6.31 3.73 4.27
C LEU A 111 -6.31 2.36 3.59
N HIS A 112 -5.15 1.89 3.11
CA HIS A 112 -5.02 0.54 2.58
C HIS A 112 -4.57 -0.43 3.68
N CYS A 113 -5.44 -1.38 3.96
CA CYS A 113 -5.33 -2.39 5.01
C CYS A 113 -4.87 -3.72 4.41
N GLY A 114 -3.63 -3.76 3.94
CA GLY A 114 -3.06 -4.92 3.25
C GLY A 114 -1.84 -5.50 3.94
N SER A 115 -1.11 -6.35 3.23
CA SER A 115 0.21 -6.89 3.56
C SER A 115 1.26 -6.20 2.67
N THR A 116 1.43 -4.90 2.85
CA THR A 116 2.27 -4.09 1.99
C THR A 116 3.58 -3.75 2.68
N ALA A 117 4.68 -4.27 2.15
CA ALA A 117 6.00 -3.92 2.64
C ALA A 117 6.32 -2.45 2.37
N ASN A 118 6.78 -1.74 3.39
CA ASN A 118 7.38 -0.43 3.25
C ASN A 118 8.72 -0.58 2.52
N THR A 119 8.83 0.01 1.34
CA THR A 119 10.09 0.10 0.59
C THR A 119 10.38 1.55 0.23
N ALA A 120 11.66 1.89 0.09
CA ALA A 120 12.07 3.25 -0.30
C ALA A 120 11.44 3.68 -1.64
N GLU A 121 11.25 2.73 -2.58
CA GLU A 121 10.62 3.03 -3.87
C GLU A 121 9.13 3.37 -3.71
N ARG A 122 8.39 2.55 -2.97
CA ARG A 122 6.95 2.78 -2.73
C ARG A 122 6.71 4.07 -1.93
N ALA A 123 7.61 4.39 -0.98
CA ALA A 123 7.54 5.61 -0.17
C ALA A 123 7.67 6.91 -0.99
N LYS A 124 8.10 6.85 -2.25
CA LYS A 124 8.04 8.00 -3.17
C LYS A 124 6.61 8.36 -3.56
N ALA A 125 5.72 7.38 -3.66
CA ALA A 125 4.36 7.54 -4.16
C ALA A 125 3.28 7.59 -3.06
N VAL A 126 3.54 6.98 -1.91
CA VAL A 126 2.59 6.84 -0.78
C VAL A 126 3.30 7.10 0.54
N ASP A 127 2.53 7.27 1.61
CA ASP A 127 3.05 7.29 2.97
C ASP A 127 2.66 6.01 3.71
N PHE A 128 3.52 5.62 4.65
CA PHE A 128 3.38 4.41 5.45
C PHE A 128 3.18 4.73 6.92
N SER A 129 2.40 3.90 7.60
CA SER A 129 2.39 3.86 9.06
C SER A 129 3.69 3.27 9.60
N ASN A 130 3.86 3.29 10.91
CA ASN A 130 4.81 2.41 11.59
C ASN A 130 4.56 0.95 11.21
N THR A 131 5.61 0.14 11.23
CA THR A 131 5.55 -1.30 10.93
C THR A 131 4.62 -2.00 11.93
N PHE A 132 3.61 -2.72 11.40
CA PHE A 132 2.67 -3.49 12.23
C PHE A 132 2.93 -5.00 12.19
N PHE A 133 3.69 -5.48 11.21
CA PHE A 133 4.07 -6.89 11.10
C PHE A 133 5.38 -7.02 10.32
N VAL A 134 6.18 -8.03 10.62
CA VAL A 134 7.40 -8.32 9.86
C VAL A 134 7.25 -9.70 9.24
N SER A 135 7.28 -9.75 7.90
CA SER A 135 7.26 -10.97 7.10
C SER A 135 8.61 -11.18 6.41
N ARG A 136 8.69 -12.22 5.60
CA ARG A 136 9.86 -12.52 4.77
C ARG A 136 9.46 -13.14 3.46
N VAL A 137 10.18 -12.85 2.39
CA VAL A 137 10.06 -13.56 1.13
C VAL A 137 10.87 -14.83 1.18
N VAL A 138 10.26 -15.92 0.73
CA VAL A 138 10.87 -17.23 0.58
C VAL A 138 10.55 -17.80 -0.80
N ALA A 139 11.22 -18.88 -1.18
CA ALA A 139 10.82 -19.68 -2.33
C ALA A 139 10.06 -20.94 -1.87
N ALA A 140 9.07 -21.34 -2.67
CA ALA A 140 8.36 -22.60 -2.51
C ALA A 140 8.50 -23.45 -3.77
N HIS A 141 8.44 -24.76 -3.61
CA HIS A 141 8.53 -25.74 -4.71
C HIS A 141 7.59 -26.91 -4.48
N ARG A 142 7.33 -27.72 -5.51
CA ARG A 142 6.64 -29.00 -5.31
C ARG A 142 7.51 -29.94 -4.48
N LYS A 143 6.92 -30.63 -3.50
CA LYS A 143 7.66 -31.56 -2.61
C LYS A 143 8.42 -32.63 -3.39
N GLN A 144 7.83 -33.12 -4.48
CA GLN A 144 8.45 -34.14 -5.34
C GLN A 144 9.67 -33.63 -6.10
N ASP A 145 9.85 -32.34 -6.27
CA ASP A 145 10.94 -31.74 -7.04
C ASP A 145 12.07 -31.26 -6.12
N ALA A 146 12.70 -32.18 -5.41
CA ALA A 146 13.68 -31.92 -4.35
C ALA A 146 14.88 -31.04 -4.81
N LYS A 147 15.22 -31.01 -6.11
CA LYS A 147 16.29 -30.13 -6.61
C LYS A 147 16.03 -28.66 -6.32
N PHE A 148 14.77 -28.23 -6.33
CA PHE A 148 14.38 -26.85 -6.04
C PHE A 148 14.32 -26.50 -4.55
N ALA A 149 14.62 -27.45 -3.67
CA ALA A 149 14.90 -27.18 -2.26
C ALA A 149 16.22 -26.41 -2.06
N SER A 150 17.12 -26.47 -3.06
CA SER A 150 18.38 -25.73 -3.03
C SER A 150 18.17 -24.23 -3.16
N ALA A 151 18.92 -23.45 -2.37
CA ALA A 151 18.91 -21.99 -2.42
C ALA A 151 19.37 -21.40 -3.77
N ARG A 152 20.01 -22.18 -4.63
CA ARG A 152 20.54 -21.76 -5.93
C ARG A 152 19.65 -22.13 -7.12
N GLU A 153 18.70 -23.05 -6.92
CA GLU A 153 17.85 -23.57 -7.99
C GLU A 153 16.45 -22.91 -7.95
N PHE A 154 16.17 -22.06 -8.92
CA PHE A 154 14.88 -21.41 -9.04
C PHE A 154 14.05 -21.92 -10.22
N GLY A 155 14.71 -22.29 -11.34
CA GLY A 155 13.99 -22.70 -12.55
C GLY A 155 13.04 -21.62 -13.05
N ARG A 156 11.91 -22.02 -13.64
CA ARG A 156 10.80 -21.12 -14.03
C ARG A 156 10.14 -20.61 -12.76
N THR A 157 10.23 -19.31 -12.52
CA THR A 157 9.84 -18.71 -11.24
C THR A 157 8.58 -17.90 -11.37
N GLY A 158 7.59 -18.19 -10.53
CA GLY A 158 6.36 -17.40 -10.42
C GLY A 158 6.44 -16.36 -9.30
N VAL A 159 5.91 -15.17 -9.55
CA VAL A 159 5.85 -14.05 -8.60
C VAL A 159 4.53 -13.31 -8.70
N LEU A 160 4.01 -12.76 -7.59
CA LEU A 160 2.85 -11.89 -7.66
C LEU A 160 3.22 -10.57 -8.35
N GLN A 161 2.41 -10.15 -9.32
CA GLN A 161 2.60 -8.88 -10.02
C GLN A 161 2.62 -7.68 -9.05
N GLY A 162 3.60 -6.80 -9.19
CA GLY A 162 3.78 -5.60 -8.35
C GLY A 162 4.34 -5.88 -6.95
N SER A 163 4.69 -7.15 -6.62
CA SER A 163 5.28 -7.50 -5.33
C SER A 163 6.78 -7.19 -5.25
N THR A 164 7.30 -7.12 -4.01
CA THR A 164 8.74 -7.06 -3.74
C THR A 164 9.47 -8.30 -4.26
N ALA A 165 8.81 -9.47 -4.21
CA ALA A 165 9.33 -10.70 -4.80
C ALA A 165 9.55 -10.58 -6.32
N GLN A 166 8.66 -9.90 -7.05
CA GLN A 166 8.86 -9.63 -8.47
C GLN A 166 10.10 -8.76 -8.69
N THR A 167 10.23 -7.68 -7.95
CA THR A 167 11.42 -6.79 -8.02
C THR A 167 12.70 -7.57 -7.71
N LEU A 168 12.70 -8.40 -6.67
CA LEU A 168 13.84 -9.25 -6.30
C LEU A 168 14.25 -10.16 -7.45
N MET A 169 13.31 -10.88 -8.05
CA MET A 169 13.61 -11.80 -9.15
C MET A 169 14.06 -11.06 -10.42
N GLN A 170 13.55 -9.87 -10.69
CA GLN A 170 14.03 -9.03 -11.79
C GLN A 170 15.47 -8.57 -11.58
N VAL A 171 15.83 -8.17 -10.34
CA VAL A 171 17.21 -7.81 -10.00
C VAL A 171 18.14 -9.01 -10.17
N TYR A 172 17.72 -10.19 -9.71
CA TYR A 172 18.52 -11.41 -9.88
C TYR A 172 18.69 -11.80 -11.35
N ALA A 173 17.63 -11.69 -12.16
CA ALA A 173 17.69 -11.96 -13.60
C ALA A 173 18.63 -11.00 -14.35
N ALA A 174 18.73 -9.75 -13.91
CA ALA A 174 19.60 -8.73 -14.50
C ALA A 174 21.09 -8.93 -14.16
N LYS A 175 21.42 -9.66 -13.09
CA LYS A 175 22.81 -9.88 -12.66
C LYS A 175 23.48 -10.98 -13.47
N LYS A 176 24.31 -10.61 -14.43
CA LYS A 176 25.06 -11.55 -15.29
C LYS A 176 26.00 -12.51 -14.53
N ALA A 177 26.42 -12.15 -13.33
CA ALA A 177 27.31 -12.95 -12.49
C ALA A 177 26.55 -13.75 -11.41
N SER A 178 25.24 -13.90 -11.53
CA SER A 178 24.44 -14.65 -10.57
C SER A 178 24.79 -16.14 -10.61
N THR A 179 25.07 -16.73 -9.45
CA THR A 179 25.22 -18.18 -9.28
C THR A 179 23.89 -18.90 -9.18
N LEU A 180 22.77 -18.15 -9.34
CA LEU A 180 21.42 -18.69 -9.25
C LEU A 180 21.00 -19.28 -10.60
N ALA A 181 20.51 -20.51 -10.60
CA ALA A 181 19.88 -21.13 -11.78
C ALA A 181 18.43 -20.61 -11.90
N LEU A 182 18.30 -19.34 -12.31
CA LEU A 182 17.04 -18.64 -12.49
C LEU A 182 16.62 -18.71 -13.97
N GLY A 183 15.49 -19.34 -14.24
CA GLY A 183 14.83 -19.36 -15.52
C GLY A 183 13.88 -18.15 -15.72
N PRO A 184 12.94 -18.24 -16.68
CA PRO A 184 11.97 -17.18 -16.91
C PRO A 184 11.15 -16.85 -15.66
N VAL A 185 10.97 -15.55 -15.39
CA VAL A 185 10.13 -15.03 -14.31
C VAL A 185 8.73 -14.76 -14.85
N LYS A 186 7.73 -15.45 -14.33
CA LYS A 186 6.32 -15.35 -14.74
C LYS A 186 5.51 -14.63 -13.66
N PRO A 187 4.97 -13.43 -13.92
CA PRO A 187 4.03 -12.80 -13.02
C PRO A 187 2.67 -13.52 -13.03
N PHE A 188 1.99 -13.51 -11.87
CA PHE A 188 0.62 -13.99 -11.70
C PHE A 188 -0.21 -12.95 -10.93
N ALA A 189 -1.55 -13.04 -11.02
CA ALA A 189 -2.46 -12.05 -10.44
C ALA A 189 -2.87 -12.36 -8.99
N SER A 190 -2.79 -13.64 -8.56
CA SER A 190 -3.17 -14.05 -7.21
C SER A 190 -2.31 -15.20 -6.69
N TYR A 191 -2.16 -15.31 -5.37
CA TYR A 191 -1.40 -16.40 -4.75
C TYR A 191 -2.00 -17.78 -5.06
N ASP A 192 -3.33 -17.88 -5.18
CA ASP A 192 -4.01 -19.11 -5.60
C ASP A 192 -3.66 -19.51 -7.03
N GLU A 193 -3.57 -18.53 -7.94
CA GLU A 193 -3.08 -18.76 -9.30
C GLU A 193 -1.61 -19.24 -9.27
N GLY A 194 -0.77 -18.57 -8.49
CA GLY A 194 0.63 -18.97 -8.31
C GLY A 194 0.77 -20.42 -7.82
N ALA A 195 -0.02 -20.79 -6.81
CA ALA A 195 -0.04 -22.16 -6.29
C ALA A 195 -0.53 -23.19 -7.34
N LYS A 196 -1.55 -22.87 -8.13
CA LYS A 196 -2.01 -23.70 -9.25
C LYS A 196 -0.94 -23.86 -10.32
N LEU A 197 -0.26 -22.79 -10.71
CA LEU A 197 0.84 -22.83 -11.68
C LEU A 197 2.00 -23.70 -11.17
N LEU A 198 2.32 -23.63 -9.88
CA LEU A 198 3.35 -24.44 -9.26
C LEU A 198 2.97 -25.92 -9.27
N LYS A 199 1.79 -26.28 -8.80
CA LYS A 199 1.31 -27.66 -8.75
C LYS A 199 1.19 -28.27 -10.14
N GLY A 200 0.68 -27.51 -11.11
CA GLY A 200 0.56 -27.91 -12.50
C GLY A 200 1.88 -27.96 -13.30
N GLY A 201 3.00 -27.61 -12.67
CA GLY A 201 4.32 -27.65 -13.32
C GLY A 201 4.57 -26.55 -14.36
N ALA A 202 3.72 -25.50 -14.41
CA ALA A 202 3.95 -24.34 -15.27
C ALA A 202 5.08 -23.44 -14.78
N ILE A 203 5.32 -23.45 -13.46
CA ILE A 203 6.49 -22.87 -12.78
C ILE A 203 7.15 -23.95 -11.91
N ASP A 204 8.42 -23.78 -11.62
CA ASP A 204 9.23 -24.70 -10.81
C ASP A 204 9.34 -24.21 -9.37
N THR A 205 9.40 -22.89 -9.19
CA THR A 205 9.36 -22.22 -7.88
C THR A 205 8.33 -21.09 -7.86
N LEU A 206 7.77 -20.88 -6.68
CA LEU A 206 6.91 -19.73 -6.36
C LEU A 206 7.66 -18.89 -5.34
N VAL A 207 7.96 -17.62 -5.66
CA VAL A 207 8.64 -16.70 -4.75
C VAL A 207 7.63 -15.67 -4.25
N ALA A 208 7.41 -15.66 -2.94
CA ALA A 208 6.44 -14.80 -2.30
C ALA A 208 6.72 -14.67 -0.79
N ASP A 209 5.97 -13.81 -0.13
CA ASP A 209 5.92 -13.78 1.32
C ASP A 209 5.47 -15.13 1.87
N GLU A 210 6.21 -15.66 2.84
CA GLU A 210 6.01 -16.98 3.43
C GLU A 210 4.56 -17.23 3.87
N LEU A 211 3.95 -16.22 4.48
CA LEU A 211 2.61 -16.32 5.06
C LEU A 211 1.49 -16.12 4.02
N LEU A 212 1.84 -15.68 2.82
CA LEU A 212 0.89 -15.48 1.71
C LEU A 212 0.88 -16.65 0.72
N ILE A 213 1.84 -17.58 0.83
CA ILE A 213 1.83 -18.82 0.05
C ILE A 213 0.74 -19.73 0.61
N PRO A 214 -0.25 -20.14 -0.21
CA PRO A 214 -1.31 -21.03 0.25
C PRO A 214 -0.74 -22.32 0.84
N ARG A 215 -1.24 -22.71 2.01
CA ARG A 215 -0.84 -23.98 2.63
C ARG A 215 -1.43 -25.14 1.82
N ASP A 216 -0.56 -25.99 1.34
CA ASP A 216 -0.90 -27.13 0.50
C ASP A 216 0.02 -28.31 0.79
N ALA A 217 -0.54 -29.53 0.80
CA ALA A 217 0.22 -30.73 1.11
C ALA A 217 1.31 -31.04 0.06
N GLU A 218 1.16 -30.58 -1.15
CA GLU A 218 2.11 -30.80 -2.25
C GLU A 218 3.20 -29.71 -2.33
N ILE A 219 3.04 -28.59 -1.60
CA ILE A 219 3.98 -27.47 -1.63
C ILE A 219 4.91 -27.52 -0.42
N ALA A 220 6.20 -27.35 -0.65
CA ALA A 220 7.21 -27.18 0.37
C ALA A 220 7.79 -25.76 0.32
N LEU A 221 7.94 -25.15 1.49
CA LEU A 221 8.64 -23.87 1.62
C LEU A 221 10.13 -24.12 1.82
N ARG A 222 10.96 -23.32 1.19
CA ARG A 222 12.39 -23.28 1.46
C ARG A 222 12.64 -22.58 2.80
N ARG A 223 13.73 -22.92 3.45
CA ARG A 223 14.12 -22.33 4.75
C ARG A 223 14.89 -21.02 4.60
N ASP A 224 15.49 -20.78 3.46
CA ASP A 224 16.26 -19.57 3.17
C ASP A 224 15.34 -18.37 3.04
N GLN A 225 15.63 -17.36 3.83
CA GLN A 225 14.98 -16.05 3.73
C GLN A 225 15.66 -15.24 2.64
N LEU A 226 14.87 -14.73 1.70
CA LEU A 226 15.36 -13.90 0.60
C LEU A 226 15.35 -12.41 0.96
N THR A 227 14.28 -11.94 1.64
CA THR A 227 14.16 -10.57 2.12
C THR A 227 13.43 -10.51 3.45
N VAL A 228 13.51 -9.34 4.10
CA VAL A 228 12.66 -8.95 5.25
C VAL A 228 11.64 -7.95 4.76
N GLU A 229 10.37 -8.16 5.13
CA GLU A 229 9.23 -7.39 4.65
C GLU A 229 8.52 -6.69 5.81
N PRO A 230 8.88 -5.44 6.14
CA PRO A 230 8.18 -4.66 7.16
C PRO A 230 6.84 -4.18 6.61
N TYR A 231 5.75 -4.85 6.98
CA TYR A 231 4.41 -4.46 6.57
C TYR A 231 3.93 -3.23 7.31
N ALA A 232 3.41 -2.27 6.56
CA ALA A 232 2.82 -1.07 7.07
C ALA A 232 1.48 -0.78 6.38
N LEU A 233 0.62 -0.04 7.06
CA LEU A 233 -0.60 0.48 6.46
C LEU A 233 -0.23 1.61 5.51
N VAL A 234 -0.97 1.74 4.40
CA VAL A 234 -0.60 2.69 3.35
C VAL A 234 -1.63 3.80 3.26
N MET A 235 -1.14 5.02 3.16
CA MET A 235 -1.94 6.25 3.09
C MET A 235 -1.49 7.10 1.90
N ARG A 236 -2.32 8.07 1.56
CA ARG A 236 -2.00 9.03 0.52
C ARG A 236 -0.74 9.83 0.88
N LYS A 237 0.10 10.06 -0.11
CA LYS A 237 1.33 10.83 0.03
C LYS A 237 1.05 12.25 0.49
N GLY A 238 1.76 12.69 1.53
CA GLY A 238 1.72 14.06 2.05
C GLY A 238 0.60 14.35 3.06
N ASP A 239 -0.23 13.38 3.40
CA ASP A 239 -1.29 13.53 4.42
C ASP A 239 -0.73 13.26 5.83
N THR A 240 0.25 14.07 6.25
CA THR A 240 1.05 13.85 7.47
C THR A 240 0.20 13.81 8.73
N ALA A 241 -0.81 14.67 8.82
CA ALA A 241 -1.71 14.71 9.99
C ALA A 241 -2.48 13.38 10.15
N PHE A 242 -2.94 12.79 9.04
CA PHE A 242 -3.61 11.50 9.06
C PHE A 242 -2.63 10.36 9.37
N VAL A 243 -1.43 10.40 8.78
CA VAL A 243 -0.36 9.43 9.10
C VAL A 243 -0.06 9.42 10.59
N ASP A 244 0.13 10.59 11.20
CA ASP A 244 0.41 10.72 12.63
C ASP A 244 -0.74 10.21 13.49
N ALA A 245 -1.99 10.47 13.09
CA ALA A 245 -3.17 9.98 13.80
C ALA A 245 -3.27 8.45 13.73
N VAL A 246 -3.03 7.87 12.55
CA VAL A 246 -2.98 6.40 12.35
C VAL A 246 -1.86 5.78 13.18
N ASP A 247 -0.68 6.39 13.23
CA ASP A 247 0.44 5.88 14.02
C ASP A 247 0.17 5.93 15.53
N ARG A 248 -0.44 7.00 16.04
CA ARG A 248 -0.87 7.07 17.45
C ARG A 248 -1.92 6.00 17.76
N ALA A 249 -2.88 5.81 16.87
CA ALA A 249 -3.92 4.79 17.02
C ALA A 249 -3.32 3.37 16.97
N LEU A 250 -2.43 3.11 16.02
CA LEU A 250 -1.70 1.85 15.91
C LEU A 250 -0.89 1.55 17.16
N ALA A 251 -0.14 2.53 17.68
CA ALA A 251 0.64 2.37 18.92
C ALA A 251 -0.24 1.94 20.11
N LYS A 252 -1.43 2.52 20.24
CA LYS A 252 -2.38 2.12 21.29
C LYS A 252 -2.87 0.67 21.12
N VAL A 253 -3.12 0.23 19.89
CA VAL A 253 -3.59 -1.14 19.60
C VAL A 253 -2.49 -2.17 19.85
N VAL A 254 -1.24 -1.87 19.46
CA VAL A 254 -0.13 -2.84 19.58
C VAL A 254 0.52 -2.86 20.96
N SER A 255 0.35 -1.81 21.77
CA SER A 255 0.90 -1.77 23.14
C SER A 255 0.17 -2.69 24.12
N GLY A 256 -1.07 -3.07 23.80
CA GLY A 256 -1.89 -3.99 24.60
C GLY A 256 -1.95 -5.40 24.02
N PRO A 257 -2.81 -6.26 24.56
CA PRO A 257 -3.00 -7.63 24.08
C PRO A 257 -3.78 -7.69 22.73
N GLN A 258 -4.46 -6.63 22.36
CA GLN A 258 -5.43 -6.61 21.26
C GLN A 258 -4.80 -7.03 19.92
N ALA A 259 -3.66 -6.43 19.54
CA ALA A 259 -3.02 -6.78 18.25
C ALA A 259 -2.59 -8.24 18.20
N ARG A 260 -2.09 -8.80 19.30
CA ARG A 260 -1.74 -10.22 19.39
C ARG A 260 -2.97 -11.11 19.22
N GLN A 261 -4.06 -10.80 19.91
CA GLN A 261 -5.32 -11.54 19.82
C GLN A 261 -5.88 -11.50 18.39
N LEU A 262 -5.81 -10.35 17.70
CA LEU A 262 -6.22 -10.22 16.29
C LEU A 262 -5.34 -11.05 15.35
N ALA A 263 -4.02 -11.11 15.60
CA ALA A 263 -3.09 -11.94 14.82
C ALA A 263 -3.39 -13.44 15.04
N GLU A 264 -3.56 -13.87 16.28
CA GLU A 264 -3.88 -15.25 16.65
C GLU A 264 -5.24 -15.69 16.05
N ALA A 265 -6.25 -14.83 16.09
CA ALA A 265 -7.56 -15.09 15.47
C ALA A 265 -7.46 -15.25 13.94
N ALA A 266 -6.48 -14.61 13.30
CA ALA A 266 -6.16 -14.80 11.88
C ALA A 266 -5.22 -15.98 11.61
N GLY A 267 -4.85 -16.77 12.62
CA GLY A 267 -3.93 -17.89 12.50
C GLY A 267 -2.45 -17.51 12.36
N LEU A 268 -2.11 -16.26 12.68
CA LEU A 268 -0.74 -15.75 12.63
C LEU A 268 -0.04 -15.91 13.97
N LYS A 269 1.25 -16.23 13.91
CA LYS A 269 2.15 -16.16 15.06
C LYS A 269 2.95 -14.87 14.99
N VAL A 270 2.89 -14.09 16.06
CA VAL A 270 3.69 -12.87 16.20
C VAL A 270 5.07 -13.26 16.67
N ASP A 271 6.06 -13.08 15.81
CA ASP A 271 7.46 -13.40 16.11
C ASP A 271 8.19 -12.26 16.83
N HIS A 272 9.47 -12.49 17.17
CA HIS A 272 10.30 -11.51 17.88
C HIS A 272 10.51 -10.23 17.07
N MET A 273 10.62 -10.29 15.73
CA MET A 273 10.83 -9.12 14.88
C MET A 273 9.60 -8.22 14.86
N THR A 274 8.42 -8.81 14.77
CA THR A 274 7.14 -8.09 14.88
C THR A 274 6.97 -7.48 16.27
N LEU A 275 7.30 -8.22 17.33
CA LEU A 275 7.25 -7.71 18.70
C LEU A 275 8.22 -6.55 18.92
N ASP A 276 9.39 -6.61 18.33
CA ASP A 276 10.36 -5.52 18.41
C ASP A 276 9.85 -4.27 17.69
N ALA A 277 9.26 -4.42 16.50
CA ALA A 277 8.63 -3.31 15.78
C ALA A 277 7.46 -2.67 16.58
N TRP A 278 6.72 -3.43 17.38
CA TRP A 278 5.67 -2.89 18.24
C TRP A 278 6.23 -2.14 19.46
N ARG A 279 7.36 -2.60 20.03
CA ARG A 279 8.03 -1.93 21.16
C ARG A 279 8.80 -0.68 20.74
N ASN A 280 9.37 -0.72 19.54
CA ASN A 280 10.19 0.33 18.94
C ASN A 280 9.56 0.79 17.60
N PRO A 281 8.43 1.55 17.66
CA PRO A 281 7.72 1.94 16.44
C PRO A 281 8.63 2.66 15.47
N ASN A 282 8.66 2.21 14.23
CA ASN A 282 9.51 2.78 13.19
C ASN A 282 8.90 2.61 11.79
N LYS A 283 9.39 3.39 10.85
CA LYS A 283 9.05 3.34 9.43
C LYS A 283 10.26 2.92 8.59
N GLN A 284 11.13 2.10 9.15
CA GLN A 284 12.31 1.64 8.43
C GLN A 284 11.88 0.83 7.20
N PRO A 285 12.31 1.24 6.00
CA PRO A 285 11.97 0.50 4.80
C PRO A 285 12.69 -0.85 4.74
N ALA A 286 12.13 -1.79 3.98
CA ALA A 286 12.81 -3.03 3.66
C ALA A 286 14.22 -2.74 3.10
N PRO A 287 15.23 -3.52 3.48
CA PRO A 287 16.56 -3.40 2.91
C PRO A 287 16.50 -3.42 1.37
N PRO A 288 17.29 -2.59 0.68
CA PRO A 288 17.33 -2.61 -0.76
C PRO A 288 17.81 -3.97 -1.27
N VAL A 289 17.24 -4.40 -2.38
CA VAL A 289 17.69 -5.60 -3.09
C VAL A 289 18.87 -5.21 -3.98
N PHE A 290 20.04 -5.76 -3.73
CA PHE A 290 21.27 -5.51 -4.47
C PHE A 290 21.58 -6.63 -5.46
#